data_24221ecc6801775e908f4ae15e405189
#
_entry.id   24221ecc6801775e908f4ae15e405189
#
_cell.length_a   1.000
_cell.length_b   1.000
_cell.length_c   1.000
_cell.angle_alpha   90.00
_cell.angle_beta   90.00
_cell.angle_gamma   90.00
#
_symmetry.space_group_name_H-M   'P 1'
#
loop_
_entity.id
_entity.type
_entity.pdbx_description
1 polymer ?
#
loop_
_entity_poly.entity_id
_entity_poly.type
_entity_poly.pdbx_seq_one_letter_code
_entity_poly.pdbx_strand_id
1 'polypeptide(L)'
;MSGVPLYLHTSTAQRLDLDSAERLCIERKDLPEKRIPLRLISRIVCSSTLDISARALVACMKSGIPLALVEPNGIAIGWCMGARRTETTMRQLLTHALDDPEWDRRYTPWLHNQQLAIAAQVLVLCNVPVTAPARNNPRTALCNAHHRKHQQACGNAVDAIASQAQQALCAHLVNETGAPELLAWARPGLNLIHDLSTLLGLHAHTDIHHAPEIPPTHHAQKDLNAWAVDRYEKHTAHWQQRIAHLSWSFEQFLRSHWL
;
A
#
# COMPACT_ATOMS: atom_id res chain seq x y z
N MET A 1 -15.53 -4.83 -13.68
CA MET A 1 -15.66 -5.78 -12.56
C MET A 1 -14.40 -5.63 -11.72
N SER A 2 -14.50 -5.18 -10.47
CA SER A 2 -13.35 -5.07 -9.58
C SER A 2 -12.94 -6.48 -9.12
N GLY A 3 -11.70 -6.89 -9.44
CA GLY A 3 -11.15 -8.15 -8.95
C GLY A 3 -10.94 -8.11 -7.42
N VAL A 4 -10.74 -9.28 -6.82
CA VAL A 4 -10.51 -9.45 -5.38
C VAL A 4 -9.00 -9.54 -5.10
N PRO A 5 -8.48 -8.92 -4.02
CA PRO A 5 -7.09 -9.13 -3.63
C PRO A 5 -6.84 -10.58 -3.20
N LEU A 6 -5.67 -11.09 -3.54
CA LEU A 6 -5.23 -12.44 -3.21
C LEU A 6 -4.04 -12.38 -2.25
N TYR A 7 -4.21 -12.95 -1.06
CA TYR A 7 -3.18 -13.01 -0.02
C TYR A 7 -2.63 -14.44 0.10
N LEU A 8 -1.33 -14.61 -0.08
CA LEU A 8 -0.63 -15.89 -0.08
C LEU A 8 0.46 -15.90 0.99
N HIS A 9 0.20 -16.56 2.10
CA HIS A 9 1.17 -16.77 3.17
C HIS A 9 1.79 -18.17 3.07
N THR A 10 3.09 -18.29 3.36
CA THR A 10 3.82 -19.57 3.34
C THR A 10 3.27 -20.64 4.28
N SER A 11 2.51 -20.24 5.29
CA SER A 11 1.82 -21.22 6.14
C SER A 11 0.66 -21.95 5.43
N THR A 12 0.17 -21.41 4.32
CA THR A 12 -1.00 -21.94 3.60
C THR A 12 -0.70 -22.20 2.13
N ALA A 13 0.26 -21.51 1.52
CA ALA A 13 0.65 -21.66 0.13
C ALA A 13 2.13 -22.00 0.04
N GLN A 14 2.48 -22.99 -0.77
CA GLN A 14 3.86 -23.43 -1.01
C GLN A 14 4.38 -22.93 -2.35
N ARG A 15 3.51 -22.95 -3.37
CA ARG A 15 3.86 -22.57 -4.73
C ARG A 15 2.75 -21.85 -5.45
N LEU A 16 3.12 -20.93 -6.32
CA LEU A 16 2.25 -20.24 -7.26
C LEU A 16 2.69 -20.52 -8.69
N ASP A 17 1.82 -21.10 -9.48
CA ASP A 17 2.05 -21.40 -10.88
C ASP A 17 0.88 -20.94 -11.75
N LEU A 18 0.99 -21.11 -13.07
CA LEU A 18 -0.04 -20.79 -14.05
C LEU A 18 -0.40 -22.03 -14.88
N ASP A 19 -1.68 -22.32 -15.02
CA ASP A 19 -2.14 -23.38 -15.93
C ASP A 19 -2.35 -22.87 -17.37
N SER A 20 -2.68 -23.80 -18.27
CA SER A 20 -2.94 -23.49 -19.68
C SER A 20 -4.23 -22.70 -19.93
N ALA A 21 -5.11 -22.59 -18.93
CA ALA A 21 -6.37 -21.86 -19.01
C ALA A 21 -6.30 -20.47 -18.35
N GLU A 22 -5.09 -19.90 -18.20
CA GLU A 22 -4.83 -18.60 -17.57
C GLU A 22 -5.39 -18.49 -16.15
N ARG A 23 -5.28 -19.57 -15.37
CA ARG A 23 -5.63 -19.59 -13.95
C ARG A 23 -4.37 -19.74 -13.13
N LEU A 24 -4.28 -18.97 -12.05
CA LEU A 24 -3.25 -19.18 -11.03
C LEU A 24 -3.55 -20.47 -10.28
N CYS A 25 -2.55 -21.34 -10.22
CA CYS A 25 -2.55 -22.58 -9.47
C CYS A 25 -1.79 -22.36 -8.16
N ILE A 26 -2.49 -22.48 -7.05
CA ILE A 26 -1.93 -22.30 -5.71
C ILE A 26 -1.82 -23.68 -5.08
N GLU A 27 -0.60 -24.18 -5.03
CA GLU A 27 -0.28 -25.37 -4.27
C GLU A 27 -0.26 -25.06 -2.79
N ARG A 28 -1.00 -25.84 -2.00
CA ARG A 28 -1.18 -25.62 -0.56
C ARG A 28 -0.74 -26.84 0.23
N LYS A 29 -0.15 -26.61 1.39
CA LYS A 29 0.25 -27.67 2.29
C LYS A 29 -1.01 -28.40 2.79
N ASP A 30 -1.05 -29.72 2.61
CA ASP A 30 -2.11 -30.63 3.10
C ASP A 30 -3.54 -30.28 2.64
N LEU A 31 -3.67 -29.49 1.56
CA LEU A 31 -4.95 -29.06 1.01
C LEU A 31 -4.96 -29.24 -0.52
N PRO A 32 -6.12 -29.44 -1.14
CA PRO A 32 -6.23 -29.47 -2.60
C PRO A 32 -5.71 -28.18 -3.24
N GLU A 33 -5.12 -28.30 -4.42
CA GLU A 33 -4.71 -27.16 -5.24
C GLU A 33 -5.89 -26.22 -5.50
N LYS A 34 -5.69 -24.94 -5.33
CA LYS A 34 -6.70 -23.91 -5.62
C LYS A 34 -6.38 -23.23 -6.94
N ARG A 35 -7.35 -23.14 -7.84
CA ARG A 35 -7.21 -22.49 -9.16
C ARG A 35 -8.09 -21.25 -9.22
N ILE A 36 -7.51 -20.10 -9.56
CA ILE A 36 -8.18 -18.82 -9.62
C ILE A 36 -7.93 -18.17 -10.97
N PRO A 37 -8.98 -17.84 -11.76
CA PRO A 37 -8.82 -17.09 -13.00
C PRO A 37 -8.17 -15.71 -12.75
N LEU A 38 -7.17 -15.34 -13.56
CA LEU A 38 -6.45 -14.04 -13.43
C LEU A 38 -7.41 -12.85 -13.42
N ARG A 39 -8.47 -12.88 -14.26
CA ARG A 39 -9.47 -11.81 -14.35
C ARG A 39 -10.21 -11.48 -13.05
N LEU A 40 -10.20 -12.39 -12.08
CA LEU A 40 -10.85 -12.21 -10.77
C LEU A 40 -9.91 -11.61 -9.73
N ILE A 41 -8.64 -11.36 -10.07
CA ILE A 41 -7.62 -10.90 -9.13
C ILE A 41 -7.29 -9.45 -9.42
N SER A 42 -7.36 -8.60 -8.39
CA SER A 42 -6.98 -7.19 -8.49
C SER A 42 -5.52 -6.94 -8.14
N ARG A 43 -4.98 -7.65 -7.17
CA ARG A 43 -3.59 -7.63 -6.74
C ARG A 43 -3.23 -8.92 -6.02
N ILE A 44 -1.95 -9.22 -5.95
CA ILE A 44 -1.42 -10.36 -5.19
C ILE A 44 -0.48 -9.83 -4.11
N VAL A 45 -0.64 -10.32 -2.90
CA VAL A 45 0.28 -10.09 -1.78
C VAL A 45 0.78 -11.45 -1.33
N CYS A 46 2.07 -11.69 -1.47
CA CYS A 46 2.64 -13.00 -1.16
C CYS A 46 3.92 -12.89 -0.34
N SER A 47 4.16 -13.91 0.48
CA SER A 47 5.42 -14.01 1.21
C SER A 47 6.61 -14.04 0.27
N SER A 48 7.70 -13.37 0.65
CA SER A 48 8.98 -13.37 -0.08
C SER A 48 9.62 -14.76 -0.19
N THR A 49 9.16 -15.71 0.61
CA THR A 49 9.65 -17.10 0.62
C THR A 49 8.75 -18.06 -0.16
N LEU A 50 7.68 -17.56 -0.80
CA LEU A 50 6.81 -18.37 -1.67
C LEU A 50 7.54 -18.71 -2.97
N ASP A 51 7.49 -19.96 -3.39
CA ASP A 51 7.98 -20.36 -4.73
C ASP A 51 7.01 -19.85 -5.80
N ILE A 52 7.48 -18.97 -6.67
CA ILE A 52 6.65 -18.38 -7.72
C ILE A 52 7.28 -18.70 -9.09
N SER A 53 6.53 -19.41 -9.94
CA SER A 53 7.00 -19.70 -11.28
C SER A 53 7.13 -18.42 -12.12
N ALA A 54 8.14 -18.37 -12.99
CA ALA A 54 8.30 -17.26 -13.93
C ALA A 54 7.07 -17.09 -14.84
N ARG A 55 6.38 -18.18 -15.17
CA ARG A 55 5.13 -18.15 -15.96
C ARG A 55 4.03 -17.39 -15.23
N ALA A 56 3.83 -17.64 -13.95
CA ALA A 56 2.84 -16.93 -13.12
C ALA A 56 3.18 -15.44 -13.02
N LEU A 57 4.45 -15.08 -12.77
CA LEU A 57 4.90 -13.68 -12.73
C LEU A 57 4.62 -12.97 -14.05
N VAL A 58 5.04 -13.55 -15.19
CA VAL A 58 4.83 -12.95 -16.52
C VAL A 58 3.35 -12.80 -16.83
N ALA A 59 2.52 -13.79 -16.48
CA ALA A 59 1.07 -13.70 -16.69
C ALA A 59 0.41 -12.59 -15.86
N CYS A 60 0.80 -12.47 -14.60
CA CYS A 60 0.33 -11.36 -13.74
C CYS A 60 0.72 -10.01 -14.33
N MET A 61 1.99 -9.84 -14.75
CA MET A 61 2.47 -8.61 -15.36
C MET A 61 1.71 -8.27 -16.66
N LYS A 62 1.51 -9.27 -17.54
CA LYS A 62 0.74 -9.08 -18.79
C LYS A 62 -0.72 -8.70 -18.52
N SER A 63 -1.31 -9.24 -17.46
CA SER A 63 -2.70 -8.95 -17.05
C SER A 63 -2.83 -7.67 -16.24
N GLY A 64 -1.72 -6.96 -15.96
CA GLY A 64 -1.72 -5.75 -15.15
C GLY A 64 -2.09 -6.01 -13.68
N ILE A 65 -1.82 -7.21 -13.17
CA ILE A 65 -2.03 -7.59 -11.77
C ILE A 65 -0.73 -7.32 -11.02
N PRO A 66 -0.68 -6.30 -10.13
CA PRO A 66 0.51 -6.05 -9.32
C PRO A 66 0.68 -7.15 -8.27
N LEU A 67 1.94 -7.55 -8.06
CA LEU A 67 2.32 -8.54 -7.06
C LEU A 67 3.30 -7.91 -6.08
N ALA A 68 2.92 -7.87 -4.81
CA ALA A 68 3.77 -7.41 -3.71
C ALA A 68 4.41 -8.60 -3.00
N LEU A 69 5.73 -8.53 -2.83
CA LEU A 69 6.50 -9.46 -2.01
C LEU A 69 6.63 -8.86 -0.61
N VAL A 70 6.21 -9.62 0.39
CA VAL A 70 6.24 -9.18 1.79
C VAL A 70 7.08 -10.12 2.66
N GLU A 71 7.78 -9.55 3.62
CA GLU A 71 8.42 -10.31 4.69
C GLU A 71 7.39 -10.89 5.66
N PRO A 72 7.81 -11.83 6.54
CA PRO A 72 6.92 -12.38 7.57
C PRO A 72 6.31 -11.33 8.52
N ASN A 73 6.98 -10.17 8.68
CA ASN A 73 6.49 -9.02 9.43
C ASN A 73 5.45 -8.18 8.68
N GLY A 74 5.12 -8.53 7.43
CA GLY A 74 4.16 -7.83 6.58
C GLY A 74 4.73 -6.63 5.82
N ILE A 75 6.01 -6.30 5.99
CA ILE A 75 6.67 -5.21 5.27
C ILE A 75 6.90 -5.63 3.82
N ALA A 76 6.46 -4.79 2.88
CA ALA A 76 6.72 -5.02 1.46
C ALA A 76 8.20 -4.74 1.14
N ILE A 77 8.87 -5.73 0.56
CA ILE A 77 10.28 -5.64 0.14
C ILE A 77 10.44 -5.41 -1.35
N GLY A 78 9.39 -5.63 -2.13
CA GLY A 78 9.43 -5.44 -3.57
C GLY A 78 8.08 -5.66 -4.24
N TRP A 79 8.03 -5.24 -5.50
CA TRP A 79 6.84 -5.39 -6.36
C TRP A 79 7.23 -5.91 -7.73
N CYS A 80 6.39 -6.80 -8.28
CA CYS A 80 6.41 -7.19 -9.68
C CYS A 80 5.20 -6.58 -10.36
N MET A 81 5.42 -5.77 -11.40
CA MET A 81 4.38 -5.01 -12.08
C MET A 81 4.62 -5.02 -13.58
N GLY A 82 3.53 -5.09 -14.35
CA GLY A 82 3.60 -4.99 -15.79
C GLY A 82 3.51 -3.53 -16.25
N ALA A 83 4.38 -3.14 -17.18
CA ALA A 83 4.25 -1.86 -17.85
C ALA A 83 3.05 -1.90 -18.80
N ARG A 84 2.00 -1.15 -18.52
CA ARG A 84 0.93 -0.90 -19.51
C ARG A 84 1.44 0.11 -20.53
N ARG A 85 1.27 -0.19 -21.81
CA ARG A 85 1.66 0.72 -22.89
C ARG A 85 0.63 1.84 -23.16
N THR A 86 -0.46 1.92 -22.41
CA THR A 86 -1.48 2.95 -22.57
C THR A 86 -0.96 4.27 -22.00
N GLU A 87 -0.84 5.27 -22.84
CA GLU A 87 -0.61 6.64 -22.38
C GLU A 87 -1.84 7.13 -21.62
N THR A 88 -1.66 7.42 -20.34
CA THR A 88 -2.66 8.07 -19.50
C THR A 88 -2.25 9.51 -19.27
N THR A 89 -3.22 10.37 -18.97
CA THR A 89 -2.93 11.77 -18.62
C THR A 89 -1.94 11.85 -17.44
N MET A 90 -2.11 10.99 -16.44
CA MET A 90 -1.22 10.93 -15.28
C MET A 90 0.23 10.57 -15.69
N ARG A 91 0.41 9.62 -16.61
CA ARG A 91 1.73 9.26 -17.13
C ARG A 91 2.41 10.43 -17.83
N GLN A 92 1.68 11.12 -18.73
CA GLN A 92 2.21 12.26 -19.46
C GLN A 92 2.63 13.39 -18.52
N LEU A 93 1.76 13.74 -17.57
CA LEU A 93 2.05 14.77 -16.56
C LEU A 93 3.27 14.39 -15.71
N LEU A 94 3.33 13.14 -15.25
CA LEU A 94 4.44 12.68 -14.43
C LEU A 94 5.76 12.65 -15.21
N THR A 95 5.75 12.23 -16.47
CA THR A 95 6.94 12.30 -17.34
C THR A 95 7.45 13.72 -17.47
N HIS A 96 6.59 14.69 -17.83
CA HIS A 96 6.95 16.10 -17.94
C HIS A 96 7.48 16.65 -16.61
N ALA A 97 6.80 16.32 -15.51
CA ALA A 97 7.19 16.78 -14.18
C ALA A 97 8.56 16.26 -13.76
N LEU A 98 8.85 14.99 -14.03
CA LEU A 98 10.13 14.37 -13.66
C LEU A 98 11.29 14.84 -14.52
N ASP A 99 11.04 15.33 -15.72
CA ASP A 99 12.06 15.94 -16.59
C ASP A 99 12.36 17.40 -16.18
N ASP A 100 11.50 18.04 -15.37
CA ASP A 100 11.71 19.41 -14.89
C ASP A 100 12.79 19.46 -13.79
N PRO A 101 13.87 20.26 -13.95
CA PRO A 101 14.87 20.44 -12.90
C PRO A 101 14.31 21.08 -11.61
N GLU A 102 13.19 21.79 -11.69
CA GLU A 102 12.52 22.43 -10.56
C GLU A 102 11.59 21.46 -9.77
N TRP A 103 11.56 20.18 -10.15
CA TRP A 103 10.70 19.17 -9.49
C TRP A 103 10.82 19.19 -7.96
N ASP A 104 12.05 19.04 -7.43
CA ASP A 104 12.27 18.93 -5.98
C ASP A 104 11.83 20.19 -5.24
N ARG A 105 12.04 21.37 -5.85
CA ARG A 105 11.63 22.65 -5.30
C ARG A 105 10.12 22.78 -5.17
N ARG A 106 9.36 22.14 -6.06
CA ARG A 106 7.88 22.18 -6.07
C ARG A 106 7.29 21.03 -5.28
N TYR A 107 7.84 19.83 -5.46
CA TYR A 107 7.33 18.60 -4.86
C TYR A 107 7.51 18.54 -3.35
N THR A 108 8.69 18.86 -2.85
CA THR A 108 9.01 18.79 -1.41
C THR A 108 8.07 19.63 -0.54
N PRO A 109 7.78 20.91 -0.87
CA PRO A 109 6.81 21.70 -0.12
C PRO A 109 5.39 21.14 -0.20
N TRP A 110 4.98 20.65 -1.38
CA TRP A 110 3.67 20.04 -1.54
C TRP A 110 3.54 18.82 -0.63
N LEU A 111 4.50 17.89 -0.66
CA LEU A 111 4.52 16.69 0.16
C LEU A 111 4.45 17.03 1.66
N HIS A 112 5.24 18.00 2.09
CA HIS A 112 5.25 18.47 3.48
C HIS A 112 3.89 19.06 3.88
N ASN A 113 3.26 19.87 3.04
CA ASN A 113 1.95 20.44 3.30
C ASN A 113 0.87 19.35 3.40
N GLN A 114 0.92 18.33 2.52
CA GLN A 114 0.03 17.16 2.62
C GLN A 114 0.22 16.42 3.95
N GLN A 115 1.46 16.22 4.36
CA GLN A 115 1.79 15.56 5.63
C GLN A 115 1.20 16.33 6.82
N LEU A 116 1.36 17.65 6.87
CA LEU A 116 0.81 18.49 7.94
C LEU A 116 -0.72 18.47 7.97
N ALA A 117 -1.35 18.50 6.80
CA ALA A 117 -2.81 18.46 6.68
C ALA A 117 -3.38 17.12 7.16
N ILE A 118 -2.82 16.00 6.68
CA ILE A 118 -3.23 14.66 7.09
C ILE A 118 -2.94 14.44 8.59
N ALA A 119 -1.77 14.89 9.08
CA ALA A 119 -1.44 14.80 10.50
C ALA A 119 -2.47 15.52 11.37
N ALA A 120 -2.84 16.74 11.01
CA ALA A 120 -3.86 17.50 11.75
C ALA A 120 -5.20 16.78 11.77
N GLN A 121 -5.63 16.25 10.63
CA GLN A 121 -6.88 15.48 10.51
C GLN A 121 -6.86 14.22 11.39
N VAL A 122 -5.79 13.44 11.32
CA VAL A 122 -5.67 12.19 12.09
C VAL A 122 -5.58 12.45 13.58
N LEU A 123 -4.87 13.50 14.01
CA LEU A 123 -4.82 13.91 15.41
C LEU A 123 -6.22 14.23 15.96
N VAL A 124 -7.02 14.99 15.20
CA VAL A 124 -8.42 15.28 15.56
C VAL A 124 -9.23 13.98 15.67
N LEU A 125 -9.16 13.11 14.67
CA LEU A 125 -9.91 11.85 14.65
C LEU A 125 -9.52 10.90 15.80
N CYS A 126 -8.28 11.00 16.29
CA CYS A 126 -7.78 10.23 17.42
C CYS A 126 -7.92 10.96 18.78
N ASN A 127 -8.65 12.09 18.83
CA ASN A 127 -8.82 12.92 20.04
C ASN A 127 -7.47 13.36 20.66
N VAL A 128 -6.47 13.66 19.82
CA VAL A 128 -5.16 14.18 20.24
C VAL A 128 -5.11 15.68 19.94
N PRO A 129 -4.68 16.54 20.90
CA PRO A 129 -4.57 17.98 20.67
C PRO A 129 -3.64 18.30 19.49
N VAL A 130 -4.13 19.17 18.58
CA VAL A 130 -3.38 19.60 17.38
C VAL A 130 -2.42 20.73 17.77
N THR A 131 -1.31 20.37 18.39
CA THR A 131 -0.20 21.30 18.72
C THR A 131 0.88 21.27 17.66
N ALA A 132 1.74 22.30 17.59
CA ALA A 132 2.86 22.32 16.66
C ALA A 132 3.82 21.10 16.84
N PRO A 133 4.21 20.70 18.06
CA PRO A 133 5.00 19.49 18.25
C PRO A 133 4.29 18.20 17.77
N ALA A 134 2.97 18.08 18.02
CA ALA A 134 2.20 16.91 17.58
C ALA A 134 2.05 16.86 16.07
N ARG A 135 1.89 17.99 15.39
CA ARG A 135 1.84 18.07 13.92
C ARG A 135 3.18 17.74 13.27
N ASN A 136 4.28 18.18 13.87
CA ASN A 136 5.63 17.94 13.35
C ASN A 136 6.09 16.49 13.61
N ASN A 137 5.59 15.84 14.66
CA ASN A 137 5.86 14.43 14.95
C ASN A 137 4.57 13.67 15.30
N PRO A 138 3.65 13.52 14.33
CA PRO A 138 2.33 12.97 14.58
C PRO A 138 2.39 11.51 15.01
N ARG A 139 3.32 10.71 14.46
CA ARG A 139 3.48 9.30 14.82
C ARG A 139 3.73 9.12 16.31
N THR A 140 4.65 9.87 16.89
CA THR A 140 4.95 9.80 18.32
C THR A 140 3.76 10.21 19.17
N ALA A 141 3.08 11.31 18.83
CA ALA A 141 1.91 11.80 19.56
C ALA A 141 0.76 10.76 19.54
N LEU A 142 0.51 10.15 18.38
CA LEU A 142 -0.52 9.13 18.19
C LEU A 142 -0.17 7.81 18.88
N CYS A 143 1.07 7.35 18.79
CA CYS A 143 1.52 6.14 19.51
C CYS A 143 1.36 6.30 21.02
N ASN A 144 1.70 7.47 21.58
CA ASN A 144 1.49 7.76 22.99
C ASN A 144 0.00 7.77 23.38
N ALA A 145 -0.86 8.27 22.51
CA ALA A 145 -2.31 8.26 22.73
C ALA A 145 -2.86 6.83 22.70
N HIS A 146 -2.43 6.01 21.74
CA HIS A 146 -2.83 4.60 21.66
C HIS A 146 -2.33 3.80 22.86
N HIS A 147 -1.08 4.03 23.29
CA HIS A 147 -0.55 3.37 24.48
C HIS A 147 -1.41 3.67 25.73
N ARG A 148 -1.82 4.92 25.91
CA ARG A 148 -2.74 5.29 27.01
C ARG A 148 -4.11 4.63 26.90
N LYS A 149 -4.65 4.52 25.67
CA LYS A 149 -5.99 3.98 25.42
C LYS A 149 -6.02 2.44 25.55
N HIS A 150 -5.06 1.75 24.96
CA HIS A 150 -5.06 0.29 24.86
C HIS A 150 -4.13 -0.39 25.86
N GLN A 151 -3.40 0.39 26.67
CA GLN A 151 -2.43 -0.07 27.69
C GLN A 151 -1.35 -0.99 27.11
N GLN A 152 -1.07 -0.87 25.81
CA GLN A 152 -0.03 -1.63 25.11
C GLN A 152 0.58 -0.83 23.95
N ALA A 153 1.76 -1.26 23.50
CA ALA A 153 2.40 -0.68 22.31
C ALA A 153 1.64 -1.10 21.03
N CYS A 154 1.24 -0.13 20.20
CA CYS A 154 0.45 -0.37 19.00
C CYS A 154 1.24 -0.16 17.71
N GLY A 155 2.54 0.13 17.78
CA GLY A 155 3.37 0.48 16.61
C GLY A 155 3.32 -0.59 15.51
N ASN A 156 3.55 -1.85 15.87
CA ASN A 156 3.53 -2.97 14.93
C ASN A 156 2.16 -3.15 14.26
N ALA A 157 1.07 -2.90 14.98
CA ALA A 157 -0.29 -2.99 14.44
C ALA A 157 -0.56 -1.85 13.45
N VAL A 158 -0.09 -0.63 13.74
CA VAL A 158 -0.13 0.50 12.81
C VAL A 158 0.65 0.17 11.54
N ASP A 159 1.89 -0.31 11.67
CA ASP A 159 2.76 -0.64 10.55
C ASP A 159 2.18 -1.76 9.68
N ALA A 160 1.54 -2.76 10.28
CA ALA A 160 0.88 -3.84 9.55
C ALA A 160 -0.32 -3.33 8.72
N ILE A 161 -1.18 -2.45 9.26
CA ILE A 161 -2.28 -1.84 8.50
C ILE A 161 -1.73 -0.88 7.43
N ALA A 162 -0.73 -0.06 7.76
CA ALA A 162 -0.10 0.86 6.82
C ALA A 162 0.50 0.11 5.62
N SER A 163 1.10 -1.07 5.84
CA SER A 163 1.61 -1.93 4.77
C SER A 163 0.52 -2.38 3.80
N GLN A 164 -0.69 -2.73 4.29
CA GLN A 164 -1.82 -3.06 3.41
C GLN A 164 -2.25 -1.86 2.55
N ALA A 165 -2.32 -0.68 3.15
CA ALA A 165 -2.65 0.56 2.45
C ALA A 165 -1.59 0.92 1.39
N GLN A 166 -0.30 0.74 1.69
CA GLN A 166 0.80 0.93 0.75
C GLN A 166 0.67 0.04 -0.48
N GLN A 167 0.39 -1.24 -0.26
CA GLN A 167 0.22 -2.21 -1.36
C GLN A 167 -0.96 -1.83 -2.26
N ALA A 168 -2.08 -1.39 -1.67
CA ALA A 168 -3.25 -0.95 -2.42
C ALA A 168 -3.00 0.35 -3.19
N LEU A 169 -2.27 1.31 -2.58
CA LEU A 169 -1.86 2.55 -3.25
C LEU A 169 -0.93 2.26 -4.43
N CYS A 170 0.07 1.39 -4.24
CA CYS A 170 0.97 0.98 -5.31
C CYS A 170 0.21 0.40 -6.49
N ALA A 171 -0.73 -0.52 -6.24
CA ALA A 171 -1.57 -1.10 -7.27
C ALA A 171 -2.42 -0.03 -7.99
N HIS A 172 -2.96 0.94 -7.24
CA HIS A 172 -3.75 2.04 -7.79
C HIS A 172 -2.91 2.93 -8.70
N LEU A 173 -1.77 3.44 -8.22
CA LEU A 173 -0.89 4.33 -8.98
C LEU A 173 -0.33 3.67 -10.25
N VAL A 174 0.03 2.38 -10.17
CA VAL A 174 0.47 1.62 -11.35
C VAL A 174 -0.64 1.49 -12.38
N ASN A 175 -1.88 1.27 -11.96
CA ASN A 175 -3.02 1.23 -12.87
C ASN A 175 -3.30 2.60 -13.50
N GLU A 176 -3.16 3.70 -12.74
CA GLU A 176 -3.38 5.06 -13.24
C GLU A 176 -2.26 5.52 -14.19
N THR A 177 -1.00 5.22 -13.89
CA THR A 177 0.14 5.66 -14.68
C THR A 177 0.47 4.71 -15.82
N GLY A 178 0.26 3.41 -15.64
CA GLY A 178 0.76 2.38 -16.56
C GLY A 178 2.29 2.32 -16.64
N ALA A 179 3.01 3.03 -15.76
CA ALA A 179 4.44 3.24 -15.81
C ALA A 179 5.07 3.13 -14.41
N PRO A 180 5.25 1.90 -13.89
CA PRO A 180 5.81 1.69 -12.55
C PRO A 180 7.22 2.28 -12.38
N GLU A 181 7.99 2.35 -13.47
CA GLU A 181 9.33 2.93 -13.49
C GLU A 181 9.34 4.42 -13.12
N LEU A 182 8.30 5.17 -13.46
CA LEU A 182 8.18 6.59 -13.11
C LEU A 182 7.87 6.80 -11.62
N LEU A 183 7.33 5.78 -10.96
CA LEU A 183 6.89 5.89 -9.58
C LEU A 183 8.01 5.65 -8.56
N ALA A 184 9.06 4.90 -8.92
CA ALA A 184 10.07 4.46 -7.98
C ALA A 184 11.52 4.71 -8.42
N TRP A 185 11.80 4.81 -9.72
CA TRP A 185 13.17 4.80 -10.23
C TRP A 185 13.49 5.89 -11.26
N ALA A 186 12.58 6.82 -11.50
CA ALA A 186 12.79 7.87 -12.51
C ALA A 186 13.97 8.78 -12.18
N ARG A 187 14.27 8.99 -10.89
CA ARG A 187 15.39 9.80 -10.41
C ARG A 187 16.06 9.15 -9.19
N PRO A 188 17.38 9.34 -8.99
CA PRO A 188 18.05 8.91 -7.77
C PRO A 188 17.39 9.52 -6.52
N GLY A 189 17.06 8.67 -5.56
CA GLY A 189 16.44 9.08 -4.31
C GLY A 189 14.93 9.32 -4.36
N LEU A 190 14.31 9.34 -5.54
CA LEU A 190 12.86 9.49 -5.69
C LEU A 190 12.16 8.14 -5.54
N ASN A 191 11.20 8.07 -4.64
CA ASN A 191 10.28 6.94 -4.50
C ASN A 191 8.88 7.46 -4.15
N LEU A 192 8.10 7.83 -5.17
CA LEU A 192 6.76 8.36 -5.00
C LEU A 192 5.82 7.39 -4.28
N ILE A 193 5.98 6.08 -4.49
CA ILE A 193 5.20 5.07 -3.78
C ILE A 193 5.50 5.16 -2.28
N HIS A 194 6.76 5.26 -1.91
CA HIS A 194 7.16 5.40 -0.51
C HIS A 194 6.63 6.69 0.12
N ASP A 195 6.83 7.81 -0.56
CA ASP A 195 6.41 9.13 -0.06
C ASP A 195 4.89 9.20 0.15
N LEU A 196 4.12 8.81 -0.87
CA LEU A 196 2.66 8.83 -0.80
C LEU A 196 2.11 7.78 0.17
N SER A 197 2.76 6.61 0.29
CA SER A 197 2.35 5.60 1.27
C SER A 197 2.64 6.02 2.71
N THR A 198 3.68 6.82 2.95
CA THR A 198 3.96 7.40 4.26
C THR A 198 2.84 8.34 4.70
N LEU A 199 2.28 9.13 3.77
CA LEU A 199 1.10 9.96 4.04
C LEU A 199 -0.12 9.10 4.41
N LEU A 200 -0.39 8.06 3.62
CA LEU A 200 -1.48 7.12 3.91
C LEU A 200 -1.30 6.39 5.23
N GLY A 201 -0.07 6.04 5.59
CA GLY A 201 0.26 5.33 6.82
C GLY A 201 -0.21 6.05 8.08
N LEU A 202 -0.29 7.38 8.07
CA LEU A 202 -0.86 8.15 9.19
C LEU A 202 -2.32 7.79 9.47
N HIS A 203 -3.09 7.47 8.45
CA HIS A 203 -4.48 7.07 8.62
C HIS A 203 -4.66 5.72 9.32
N ALA A 204 -3.62 4.84 9.33
CA ALA A 204 -3.67 3.59 10.07
C ALA A 204 -3.86 3.82 11.58
N HIS A 205 -3.38 4.93 12.10
CA HIS A 205 -3.63 5.33 13.49
C HIS A 205 -5.13 5.51 13.80
N THR A 206 -5.93 5.97 12.83
CA THR A 206 -7.39 6.09 13.02
C THR A 206 -8.04 4.72 13.20
N ASP A 207 -7.61 3.74 12.40
CA ASP A 207 -8.13 2.37 12.49
C ASP A 207 -7.74 1.71 13.82
N ILE A 208 -6.52 1.95 14.30
CA ILE A 208 -6.08 1.51 15.63
C ILE A 208 -6.88 2.22 16.74
N HIS A 209 -7.09 3.54 16.63
CA HIS A 209 -7.83 4.29 17.63
C HIS A 209 -9.26 3.76 17.82
N HIS A 210 -9.91 3.35 16.74
CA HIS A 210 -11.27 2.81 16.75
C HIS A 210 -11.35 1.28 16.81
N ALA A 211 -10.21 0.59 16.91
CA ALA A 211 -10.23 -0.86 17.11
C ALA A 211 -10.77 -1.22 18.50
N PRO A 212 -11.75 -2.14 18.61
CA PRO A 212 -12.23 -2.61 19.91
C PRO A 212 -11.14 -3.40 20.64
N GLU A 213 -10.38 -4.21 19.92
CA GLU A 213 -9.31 -5.03 20.42
C GLU A 213 -8.12 -5.00 19.43
N ILE A 214 -6.92 -4.96 19.98
CA ILE A 214 -5.67 -5.07 19.24
C ILE A 214 -4.95 -6.32 19.76
N PRO A 215 -4.42 -7.19 18.88
CA PRO A 215 -3.68 -8.35 19.33
C PRO A 215 -2.56 -7.95 20.29
N PRO A 216 -2.39 -8.65 21.41
CA PRO A 216 -1.30 -8.38 22.35
C PRO A 216 0.07 -8.45 21.68
N THR A 217 1.01 -7.64 22.15
CA THR A 217 2.36 -7.51 21.53
C THR A 217 3.19 -8.79 21.54
N HIS A 218 2.82 -9.78 22.37
CA HIS A 218 3.49 -11.09 22.43
C HIS A 218 2.92 -12.12 21.45
N HIS A 219 1.85 -11.80 20.72
CA HIS A 219 1.32 -12.67 19.67
C HIS A 219 2.33 -12.82 18.52
N ALA A 220 2.31 -13.98 17.88
CA ALA A 220 3.15 -14.19 16.71
C ALA A 220 2.86 -13.14 15.64
N GLN A 221 3.88 -12.64 14.94
CA GLN A 221 3.75 -11.63 13.88
C GLN A 221 2.72 -12.04 12.80
N LYS A 222 2.57 -13.35 12.58
CA LYS A 222 1.57 -13.91 11.68
C LYS A 222 0.13 -13.56 12.08
N ASP A 223 -0.19 -13.62 13.37
CA ASP A 223 -1.53 -13.35 13.89
C ASP A 223 -1.83 -11.85 13.77
N LEU A 224 -0.82 -11.01 13.99
CA LEU A 224 -0.92 -9.56 13.79
C LEU A 224 -1.17 -9.21 12.32
N ASN A 225 -0.46 -9.87 11.40
CA ASN A 225 -0.66 -9.63 9.97
C ASN A 225 -2.05 -10.09 9.50
N ALA A 226 -2.52 -11.24 9.96
CA ALA A 226 -3.87 -11.72 9.66
C ALA A 226 -4.96 -10.77 10.19
N TRP A 227 -4.78 -10.28 11.41
CA TRP A 227 -5.65 -9.26 12.00
C TRP A 227 -5.63 -7.95 11.20
N ALA A 228 -4.45 -7.47 10.79
CA ALA A 228 -4.31 -6.25 10.00
C ALA A 228 -4.99 -6.37 8.63
N VAL A 229 -4.87 -7.52 7.96
CA VAL A 229 -5.57 -7.81 6.70
C VAL A 229 -7.08 -7.78 6.93
N ASP A 230 -7.62 -8.50 7.93
CA ASP A 230 -9.04 -8.50 8.25
C ASP A 230 -9.56 -7.09 8.56
N ARG A 231 -8.79 -6.33 9.34
CA ARG A 231 -9.12 -4.94 9.68
C ARG A 231 -9.13 -4.03 8.46
N TYR A 232 -8.12 -4.14 7.59
CA TYR A 232 -8.05 -3.40 6.34
C TYR A 232 -9.24 -3.74 5.42
N GLU A 233 -9.54 -5.03 5.23
CA GLU A 233 -10.63 -5.48 4.35
C GLU A 233 -12.00 -5.03 4.87
N LYS A 234 -12.23 -5.05 6.16
CA LYS A 234 -13.47 -4.49 6.76
C LYS A 234 -13.66 -2.99 6.48
N HIS A 235 -12.57 -2.26 6.30
CA HIS A 235 -12.58 -0.82 6.04
C HIS A 235 -12.17 -0.47 4.60
N THR A 236 -12.20 -1.45 3.68
CA THR A 236 -11.71 -1.30 2.30
C THR A 236 -12.28 -0.08 1.58
N ALA A 237 -13.60 0.17 1.67
CA ALA A 237 -14.23 1.31 1.03
C ALA A 237 -13.63 2.66 1.51
N HIS A 238 -13.35 2.77 2.79
CA HIS A 238 -12.74 3.95 3.39
C HIS A 238 -11.28 4.13 2.94
N TRP A 239 -10.53 3.04 2.87
CA TRP A 239 -9.16 3.06 2.34
C TRP A 239 -9.12 3.41 0.86
N GLN A 240 -10.02 2.86 0.05
CA GLN A 240 -10.13 3.22 -1.37
C GLN A 240 -10.44 4.69 -1.57
N GLN A 241 -11.32 5.27 -0.75
CA GLN A 241 -11.61 6.71 -0.79
C GLN A 241 -10.38 7.56 -0.45
N ARG A 242 -9.60 7.19 0.56
CA ARG A 242 -8.36 7.88 0.94
C ARG A 242 -7.30 7.79 -0.16
N ILE A 243 -7.13 6.60 -0.76
CA ILE A 243 -6.21 6.38 -1.88
C ILE A 243 -6.62 7.24 -3.08
N ALA A 244 -7.88 7.21 -3.46
CA ALA A 244 -8.40 8.00 -4.57
C ALA A 244 -8.23 9.51 -4.33
N HIS A 245 -8.49 9.99 -3.11
CA HIS A 245 -8.29 11.39 -2.75
C HIS A 245 -6.82 11.81 -2.81
N LEU A 246 -5.90 10.99 -2.30
CA LEU A 246 -4.47 11.27 -2.36
C LEU A 246 -3.95 11.26 -3.81
N SER A 247 -4.37 10.29 -4.62
CA SER A 247 -4.03 10.22 -6.05
C SER A 247 -4.56 11.43 -6.81
N TRP A 248 -5.81 11.83 -6.55
CA TRP A 248 -6.40 13.03 -7.12
C TRP A 248 -5.64 14.30 -6.71
N SER A 249 -5.29 14.45 -5.42
CA SER A 249 -4.51 15.58 -4.92
C SER A 249 -3.14 15.67 -5.59
N PHE A 250 -2.49 14.52 -5.79
CA PHE A 250 -1.23 14.44 -6.50
C PHE A 250 -1.39 14.80 -8.00
N GLU A 251 -2.42 14.32 -8.66
CA GLU A 251 -2.72 14.69 -10.04
C GLU A 251 -2.99 16.20 -10.16
N GLN A 252 -3.74 16.80 -9.24
CA GLN A 252 -3.98 18.26 -9.25
C GLN A 252 -2.67 19.04 -9.05
N PHE A 253 -1.77 18.57 -8.19
CA PHE A 253 -0.43 19.14 -8.06
C PHE A 253 0.34 19.09 -9.37
N LEU A 254 0.36 17.95 -10.07
CA LEU A 254 1.01 17.83 -11.37
C LEU A 254 0.39 18.78 -12.39
N ARG A 255 -0.92 18.82 -12.48
CA ARG A 255 -1.65 19.71 -13.42
C ARG A 255 -1.37 21.19 -13.17
N SER A 256 -1.28 21.62 -11.93
CA SER A 256 -1.08 23.02 -11.58
C SER A 256 0.32 23.55 -11.92
N HIS A 257 1.28 22.68 -12.22
CA HIS A 257 2.66 23.06 -12.45
C HIS A 257 3.20 22.67 -13.82
N TRP A 258 2.57 21.68 -14.49
CA TRP A 258 3.08 21.13 -15.76
C TRP A 258 2.00 20.96 -16.86
N LEU A 259 0.81 21.53 -16.68
CA LEU A 259 -0.18 21.77 -17.72
C LEU A 259 -0.21 23.24 -18.07
#